data_90250b0ab9805643a32d95972010c820
#
_entry.id   90250b0ab9805643a32d95972010c820
#
_cell.length_a   1.000
_cell.length_b   1.000
_cell.length_c   1.000
_cell.angle_alpha   90.00
_cell.angle_beta   90.00
_cell.angle_gamma   90.00
#
_symmetry.space_group_name_H-M   'P 1'
#
loop_
_entity.id
_entity.type
_entity.pdbx_description
1 polymer ?
#
loop_
_entity_poly.entity_id
_entity_poly.type
_entity_poly.pdbx_seq_one_letter_code
_entity_poly.pdbx_strand_id
1 'polypeptide(L)'
;MSKIKDILAKKGPHFNIVTPETKVLDALTLMKAENLSYVVVMQDEQYLGLMSERDYAHKIKLEGRKSETASCKDIMTSNYPVIGYSDDLERCMILMNVYKTRYLPVFDEMEFKGILTMNDLMREVIDKK
;
A
#
# COMPACT_ATOMS: atom_id res chain seq x y z
N MET A 1 5.73 16.17 -17.28
CA MET A 1 5.25 14.90 -16.75
C MET A 1 5.45 14.89 -15.23
N SER A 2 4.43 14.48 -14.48
CA SER A 2 4.56 14.45 -13.01
C SER A 2 5.51 13.35 -12.60
N LYS A 3 6.35 13.67 -11.63
CA LYS A 3 7.25 12.67 -11.05
C LYS A 3 6.58 11.97 -9.87
N ILE A 4 7.07 10.80 -9.53
CA ILE A 4 6.54 10.03 -8.41
C ILE A 4 6.55 10.87 -7.13
N LYS A 5 7.63 11.61 -6.89
CA LYS A 5 7.72 12.50 -5.75
C LYS A 5 6.56 13.48 -5.68
N ASP A 6 6.19 14.07 -6.83
CA ASP A 6 5.10 15.04 -6.88
C ASP A 6 3.75 14.38 -6.61
N ILE A 7 3.56 13.17 -7.11
CA ILE A 7 2.32 12.43 -6.87
C ILE A 7 2.15 12.13 -5.39
N LEU A 8 3.21 11.68 -4.73
CA LEU A 8 3.15 11.42 -3.29
C LEU A 8 2.90 12.69 -2.50
N ALA A 9 3.49 13.81 -2.93
CA ALA A 9 3.28 15.09 -2.25
C ALA A 9 1.81 15.52 -2.32
N LYS A 10 1.13 15.26 -3.44
CA LYS A 10 -0.29 15.59 -3.60
C LYS A 10 -1.16 14.77 -2.66
N LYS A 11 -0.76 13.56 -2.32
CA LYS A 11 -1.52 12.71 -1.42
C LYS A 11 -1.47 13.22 0.02
N GLY A 12 -0.48 14.05 0.33
CA GLY A 12 -0.29 14.56 1.68
C GLY A 12 0.40 13.53 2.58
N PRO A 13 0.61 13.89 3.84
CA PRO A 13 1.39 13.04 4.77
C PRO A 13 0.58 11.90 5.40
N HIS A 14 -0.63 11.65 4.94
CA HIS A 14 -1.49 10.66 5.59
C HIS A 14 -1.19 9.25 5.09
N PHE A 15 -0.61 8.46 5.96
CA PHE A 15 -0.52 7.03 5.75
C PHE A 15 -1.47 6.36 6.72
N ASN A 16 -2.13 5.30 6.30
CA ASN A 16 -2.79 4.42 7.24
C ASN A 16 -1.72 3.49 7.78
N ILE A 17 -1.10 3.91 8.87
CA ILE A 17 0.00 3.15 9.46
C ILE A 17 -0.51 2.34 10.63
N VAL A 18 -0.18 1.05 10.63
CA VAL A 18 -0.48 0.14 11.73
C VAL A 18 0.80 -0.59 12.10
N THR A 19 0.79 -1.27 13.24
CA THR A 19 1.92 -2.09 13.67
C THR A 19 1.67 -3.54 13.27
N PRO A 20 2.71 -4.39 13.27
CA PRO A 20 2.52 -5.82 13.00
C PRO A 20 1.51 -6.50 13.93
N GLU A 21 1.41 -6.02 15.17
CA GLU A 21 0.53 -6.59 16.17
C GLU A 21 -0.89 -6.04 16.15
N THR A 22 -1.16 -5.02 15.32
CA THR A 22 -2.51 -4.46 15.18
C THR A 22 -3.45 -5.56 14.72
N LYS A 23 -4.60 -5.69 15.39
CA LYS A 23 -5.61 -6.68 14.99
C LYS A 23 -6.15 -6.36 13.61
N VAL A 24 -6.41 -7.40 12.84
CA VAL A 24 -6.98 -7.23 11.50
C VAL A 24 -8.29 -6.45 11.55
N LEU A 25 -9.13 -6.73 12.55
CA LEU A 25 -10.40 -6.01 12.72
C LEU A 25 -10.17 -4.49 12.88
N ASP A 26 -9.19 -4.11 13.67
CA ASP A 26 -8.89 -2.69 13.89
C ASP A 26 -8.34 -2.04 12.62
N ALA A 27 -7.53 -2.78 11.87
CA ALA A 27 -7.02 -2.28 10.59
C ALA A 27 -8.16 -2.07 9.58
N LEU A 28 -9.12 -3.01 9.53
CA LEU A 28 -10.29 -2.87 8.65
C LEU A 28 -11.12 -1.67 9.03
N THR A 29 -11.27 -1.41 10.33
CA THR A 29 -12.01 -0.25 10.82
C THR A 29 -11.34 1.05 10.35
N LEU A 30 -10.01 1.10 10.44
CA LEU A 30 -9.24 2.25 9.97
C LEU A 30 -9.40 2.44 8.46
N MET A 31 -9.32 1.35 7.71
CA MET A 31 -9.48 1.40 6.24
C MET A 31 -10.85 1.97 5.87
N LYS A 32 -11.89 1.54 6.56
CA LYS A 32 -13.24 2.05 6.31
C LYS A 32 -13.34 3.53 6.65
N ALA A 33 -12.80 3.92 7.81
CA ALA A 33 -12.87 5.31 8.26
C ALA A 33 -12.16 6.26 7.30
N GLU A 34 -11.03 5.84 6.72
CA GLU A 34 -10.22 6.65 5.81
C GLU A 34 -10.54 6.39 4.35
N ASN A 35 -11.47 5.48 4.06
CA ASN A 35 -11.86 5.10 2.70
C ASN A 35 -10.66 4.65 1.86
N LEU A 36 -9.85 3.78 2.43
CA LEU A 36 -8.68 3.21 1.75
C LEU A 36 -8.78 1.69 1.70
N SER A 37 -8.16 1.11 0.70
CA SER A 37 -8.19 -0.35 0.49
C SER A 37 -6.99 -1.06 1.12
N TYR A 38 -6.17 -0.34 1.89
CA TYR A 38 -4.97 -0.92 2.49
C TYR A 38 -4.54 -0.13 3.71
N VAL A 39 -3.70 -0.77 4.53
CA VAL A 39 -2.94 -0.09 5.59
C VAL A 39 -1.48 -0.46 5.41
N VAL A 40 -0.59 0.44 5.86
CA VAL A 40 0.86 0.24 5.81
C VAL A 40 1.30 -0.31 7.16
N VAL A 41 1.98 -1.46 7.14
CA VAL A 41 2.49 -2.08 8.35
C VAL A 41 3.92 -1.62 8.57
N MET A 42 4.15 -0.93 9.68
CA MET A 42 5.47 -0.38 10.02
C MET A 42 5.82 -0.70 11.46
N GLN A 43 7.11 -0.80 11.73
CA GLN A 43 7.60 -0.96 13.10
C GLN A 43 8.91 -0.18 13.23
N ASP A 44 9.00 0.67 14.25
CA ASP A 44 10.21 1.47 14.51
C ASP A 44 10.66 2.24 13.27
N GLU A 45 9.70 2.87 12.59
CA GLU A 45 9.91 3.66 11.38
C GLU A 45 10.35 2.84 10.17
N GLN A 46 10.30 1.51 10.27
CA GLN A 46 10.64 0.63 9.15
C GLN A 46 9.38 0.09 8.49
N TYR A 47 9.35 0.18 7.17
CA TYR A 47 8.28 -0.40 6.37
C TYR A 47 8.44 -1.93 6.36
N LEU A 48 7.35 -2.63 6.66
CA LEU A 48 7.34 -4.09 6.66
C LEU A 48 6.47 -4.67 5.53
N GLY A 49 5.37 -4.02 5.21
CA GLY A 49 4.47 -4.52 4.18
C GLY A 49 3.15 -3.79 4.19
N LEU A 50 2.19 -4.32 3.46
CA LEU A 50 0.83 -3.79 3.41
C LEU A 50 -0.16 -4.88 3.79
N MET A 51 -1.25 -4.50 4.45
CA MET A 51 -2.42 -5.36 4.57
C MET A 51 -3.51 -4.71 3.73
N SER A 52 -4.01 -5.44 2.75
CA SER A 52 -5.01 -4.94 1.80
C SER A 52 -6.33 -5.69 1.97
N GLU A 53 -7.38 -5.17 1.32
CA GLU A 53 -8.66 -5.86 1.25
C GLU A 53 -8.50 -7.26 0.64
N ARG A 54 -7.59 -7.40 -0.32
CA ARG A 54 -7.30 -8.69 -0.94
C ARG A 54 -6.68 -9.66 0.06
N ASP A 55 -5.75 -9.17 0.90
CA ASP A 55 -5.18 -9.99 1.96
C ASP A 55 -6.26 -10.47 2.92
N TYR A 56 -7.17 -9.58 3.28
CA TYR A 56 -8.28 -9.95 4.15
C TYR A 56 -9.14 -11.04 3.51
N ALA A 57 -9.55 -10.83 2.26
CA ALA A 57 -10.42 -11.77 1.57
C ALA A 57 -9.77 -13.15 1.44
N HIS A 58 -8.50 -13.20 1.07
CA HIS A 58 -7.81 -14.45 0.80
C HIS A 58 -7.30 -15.15 2.06
N LYS A 59 -6.79 -14.38 3.01
CA LYS A 59 -6.08 -14.96 4.15
C LYS A 59 -6.90 -15.02 5.43
N ILE A 60 -7.95 -14.21 5.54
CA ILE A 60 -8.87 -14.29 6.67
C ILE A 60 -10.11 -15.07 6.28
N LYS A 61 -10.85 -14.56 5.29
CA LYS A 61 -12.16 -15.11 4.94
C LYS A 61 -12.04 -16.51 4.36
N LEU A 62 -11.16 -16.72 3.38
CA LEU A 62 -11.03 -18.01 2.72
C LEU A 62 -10.30 -19.05 3.55
N GLU A 63 -9.37 -18.64 4.42
CA GLU A 63 -8.61 -19.57 5.26
C GLU A 63 -9.27 -19.81 6.63
N GLY A 64 -10.42 -19.18 6.87
CA GLY A 64 -11.14 -19.42 8.10
C GLY A 64 -10.55 -18.80 9.36
N ARG A 65 -9.67 -17.81 9.20
CA ARG A 65 -9.14 -17.09 10.35
C ARG A 65 -10.16 -16.06 10.84
N LYS A 66 -9.95 -15.58 12.06
CA LYS A 66 -10.84 -14.58 12.65
C LYS A 66 -10.13 -13.23 12.72
N SER A 67 -10.78 -12.19 12.19
CA SER A 67 -10.23 -10.83 12.20
C SER A 67 -10.06 -10.27 13.61
N GLU A 68 -10.81 -10.79 14.59
CA GLU A 68 -10.70 -10.35 15.98
C GLU A 68 -9.44 -10.87 16.66
N THR A 69 -8.86 -11.96 16.17
CA THR A 69 -7.69 -12.58 16.80
C THR A 69 -6.44 -12.53 15.93
N ALA A 70 -6.59 -12.48 14.60
CA ALA A 70 -5.44 -12.38 13.70
C ALA A 70 -4.84 -10.99 13.76
N SER A 71 -3.52 -10.89 13.62
CA SER A 71 -2.83 -9.60 13.56
C SER A 71 -2.39 -9.32 12.13
N CYS A 72 -2.08 -8.04 11.85
CA CYS A 72 -1.70 -7.62 10.51
C CYS A 72 -0.47 -8.38 9.99
N LYS A 73 0.48 -8.70 10.86
CA LYS A 73 1.67 -9.47 10.43
C LYS A 73 1.31 -10.85 9.90
N ASP A 74 0.18 -11.41 10.34
CA ASP A 74 -0.22 -12.76 9.93
C ASP A 74 -0.69 -12.81 8.49
N ILE A 75 -1.18 -11.69 7.96
CA ILE A 75 -1.77 -11.68 6.62
C ILE A 75 -1.18 -10.63 5.69
N MET A 76 -0.28 -9.76 6.16
CA MET A 76 0.30 -8.74 5.29
C MET A 76 1.10 -9.36 4.15
N THR A 77 1.21 -8.60 3.06
CA THR A 77 2.08 -8.94 1.94
C THR A 77 3.29 -8.01 2.00
N SER A 78 4.50 -8.57 1.88
CA SER A 78 5.73 -7.79 1.98
C SER A 78 6.63 -7.87 0.75
N ASN A 79 6.24 -8.62 -0.27
CA ASN A 79 7.06 -8.84 -1.45
C ASN A 79 6.61 -8.02 -2.67
N TYR A 80 6.10 -6.81 -2.45
CA TYR A 80 5.76 -5.92 -3.54
C TYR A 80 7.03 -5.42 -4.24
N PRO A 81 6.98 -5.22 -5.56
CA PRO A 81 8.10 -4.56 -6.23
C PRO A 81 8.23 -3.12 -5.74
N VAL A 82 9.46 -2.70 -5.48
CA VAL A 82 9.76 -1.38 -4.93
C VAL A 82 10.19 -0.44 -6.05
N ILE A 83 9.74 0.81 -5.99
CA ILE A 83 10.14 1.84 -6.94
C ILE A 83 10.79 3.01 -6.22
N GLY A 84 11.51 3.82 -6.97
CA GLY A 84 12.14 5.03 -6.46
C GLY A 84 11.64 6.27 -7.18
N TYR A 85 12.10 7.44 -6.74
CA TYR A 85 11.67 8.71 -7.32
C TYR A 85 12.05 8.85 -8.79
N SER A 86 13.10 8.16 -9.24
CA SER A 86 13.56 8.26 -10.62
C SER A 86 12.80 7.35 -11.59
N ASP A 87 11.97 6.45 -11.09
CA ASP A 87 11.17 5.59 -11.96
C ASP A 87 10.07 6.41 -12.61
N ASP A 88 9.73 6.06 -13.86
CA ASP A 88 8.67 6.75 -14.57
C ASP A 88 7.33 6.01 -14.41
N LEU A 89 6.26 6.68 -14.85
CA LEU A 89 4.91 6.14 -14.68
C LEU A 89 4.69 4.89 -15.52
N GLU A 90 5.32 4.82 -16.69
CA GLU A 90 5.21 3.64 -17.54
C GLU A 90 5.77 2.41 -16.85
N ARG A 91 6.96 2.55 -16.23
CA ARG A 91 7.56 1.43 -15.47
C ARG A 91 6.64 1.00 -14.33
N CYS A 92 6.03 1.96 -13.63
CA CYS A 92 5.11 1.64 -12.54
C CYS A 92 3.91 0.83 -13.05
N MET A 93 3.35 1.20 -14.19
CA MET A 93 2.25 0.46 -14.79
C MET A 93 2.67 -0.94 -15.19
N ILE A 94 3.86 -1.09 -15.76
CA ILE A 94 4.39 -2.39 -16.13
C ILE A 94 4.54 -3.29 -14.91
N LEU A 95 5.10 -2.75 -13.82
CA LEU A 95 5.29 -3.52 -12.59
C LEU A 95 3.95 -3.96 -11.99
N MET A 96 2.97 -3.06 -11.97
CA MET A 96 1.65 -3.40 -11.47
C MET A 96 1.01 -4.51 -12.27
N ASN A 97 1.19 -4.50 -13.59
CA ASN A 97 0.64 -5.52 -14.46
C ASN A 97 1.38 -6.86 -14.29
N VAL A 98 2.71 -6.83 -14.28
CA VAL A 98 3.51 -8.04 -14.16
C VAL A 98 3.28 -8.74 -12.82
N TYR A 99 3.27 -7.97 -11.74
CA TYR A 99 3.13 -8.52 -10.39
C TYR A 99 1.69 -8.61 -9.92
N LYS A 100 0.72 -8.21 -10.76
CA LYS A 100 -0.71 -8.26 -10.44
C LYS A 100 -1.01 -7.55 -9.13
N THR A 101 -0.44 -6.37 -8.95
CA THR A 101 -0.65 -5.58 -7.74
C THR A 101 -1.15 -4.18 -8.09
N ARG A 102 -1.83 -3.56 -7.13
CA ARG A 102 -2.30 -2.17 -7.25
C ARG A 102 -1.46 -1.23 -6.41
N TYR A 103 -0.40 -1.72 -5.79
CA TYR A 103 0.39 -0.96 -4.81
C TYR A 103 1.87 -1.13 -5.11
N LEU A 104 2.61 -0.02 -5.06
CA LEU A 104 4.06 -0.04 -5.20
C LEU A 104 4.65 0.80 -4.07
N PRO A 105 5.39 0.18 -3.14
CA PRO A 105 6.11 0.95 -2.13
C PRO A 105 7.18 1.81 -2.80
N VAL A 106 7.30 3.05 -2.35
CA VAL A 106 8.27 4.01 -2.88
C VAL A 106 9.35 4.24 -1.84
N PHE A 107 10.60 4.06 -2.23
CA PHE A 107 11.75 4.32 -1.38
C PHE A 107 12.67 5.34 -2.06
N ASP A 108 13.32 6.17 -1.26
CA ASP A 108 14.34 7.08 -1.73
C ASP A 108 15.49 7.03 -0.73
N GLU A 109 16.69 6.76 -1.23
CA GLU A 109 17.87 6.60 -0.39
C GLU A 109 17.63 5.66 0.80
N MET A 110 16.98 4.53 0.51
CA MET A 110 16.68 3.47 1.48
C MET A 110 15.62 3.86 2.53
N GLU A 111 14.98 5.02 2.36
CA GLU A 111 13.89 5.44 3.23
C GLU A 111 12.55 5.23 2.56
N PHE A 112 11.60 4.69 3.32
CA PHE A 112 10.23 4.53 2.84
C PHE A 112 9.56 5.90 2.71
N LYS A 113 9.00 6.19 1.53
CA LYS A 113 8.38 7.50 1.26
C LYS A 113 6.87 7.43 1.11
N GLY A 114 6.31 6.28 0.88
CA GLY A 114 4.87 6.13 0.72
C GLY A 114 4.51 5.04 -0.26
N ILE A 115 3.21 4.97 -0.57
CA ILE A 115 2.68 3.96 -1.48
C ILE A 115 2.11 4.65 -2.70
N LEU A 116 2.55 4.22 -3.87
CA LEU A 116 1.94 4.63 -5.14
C LEU A 116 0.88 3.60 -5.49
N THR A 117 -0.36 4.04 -5.70
CA THR A 117 -1.45 3.14 -6.02
C THR A 117 -1.84 3.25 -7.49
N MET A 118 -2.56 2.24 -7.97
CA MET A 118 -3.08 2.30 -9.34
C MET A 118 -4.01 3.50 -9.52
N ASN A 119 -4.78 3.85 -8.50
CA ASN A 119 -5.64 5.04 -8.56
C ASN A 119 -4.83 6.31 -8.74
N ASP A 120 -3.66 6.40 -8.13
CA ASP A 120 -2.78 7.55 -8.31
C ASP A 120 -2.35 7.69 -9.77
N LEU A 121 -1.99 6.56 -10.40
CA LEU A 121 -1.57 6.56 -11.80
C LEU A 121 -2.73 6.92 -12.72
N MET A 122 -3.90 6.37 -12.46
CA MET A 122 -5.09 6.68 -13.26
C MET A 122 -5.45 8.15 -13.19
N ARG A 123 -5.34 8.75 -12.00
CA ARG A 123 -5.61 10.18 -11.82
C ARG A 123 -4.64 11.02 -12.63
N GLU A 124 -3.35 10.64 -12.64
CA GLU A 124 -2.35 11.37 -13.42
C GLU A 124 -2.64 11.32 -14.92
N VAL A 125 -3.08 10.17 -15.42
CA VAL A 125 -3.45 10.03 -16.82
C VAL A 125 -4.66 10.91 -17.16
N ILE A 126 -5.66 10.93 -16.29
CA ILE A 126 -6.87 11.73 -16.50
C ILE A 126 -6.56 13.22 -16.44
N ASP A 127 -5.78 13.66 -15.48
CA ASP A 127 -5.48 15.08 -15.26
C ASP A 127 -4.65 15.70 -16.39
N LYS A 128 -4.02 14.88 -17.23
CA LYS A 128 -3.19 15.37 -18.32
C LYS A 128 -3.90 15.52 -19.65
N LYS A 129 -5.18 15.32 -19.65
CA LYS A 129 -5.97 15.50 -20.88
C LYS A 129 -6.43 16.95 -21.09
#